data_4897ff79a853e67cb049582a669031da
#
_entry.id   4897ff79a853e67cb049582a669031da
#
_cell.length_a   1.000
_cell.length_b   1.000
_cell.length_c   1.000
_cell.angle_alpha   90.00
_cell.angle_beta   90.00
_cell.angle_gamma   90.00
#
_symmetry.space_group_name_H-M   'P 1'
#
loop_
_entity.id
_entity.type
_entity.pdbx_description
1 polymer ?
#
loop_
_entity_poly.entity_id
_entity_poly.type
_entity_poly.pdbx_seq_one_letter_code
_entity_poly.pdbx_strand_id
1 'polypeptide(L)'
;MLRNTILKRSYTNVPLTGAPKVTKVNNITVVTKPTISKVNDVSFVYGAGSTAENYYNNGLSQVLSKAFVGNTASDAFTNGFKLSSSVGREFQTFTASGLDSSKALSLVKDAVLSEGALLKNFDTYKQAVAEHLVKYENTDFASIVHEHLHATAFQNTPLSVPTTGTVETVSGLKSSDASEFLARSFGSKNLTIVQQGSAVDHEKFVELVSKINVPASAELSPIAPSEFIGSEVRLRDDTLPKAWWSVAVEGESVTSPNYYVAKVAANVFGSFNLTEPASRKQGSKLVNDVLEYEIVDSFSHFSNSYKNTGLWGFAAESTNIANIDEFTHFALKQWNRLTVSVTELEVARAKQALKLEIASNESIETLAGSIAAGAPVLALEEQFALIDKITASDVKNWASEKVWDQDVAVAGTGQIEGLFDYVKIRNDMSMMRW
;
A
#
# COMPACT_ATOMS: atom_id res chain seq x y z
N MET A 1 21.56 -9.61 -55.64
CA MET A 1 21.24 -8.42 -54.79
C MET A 1 19.95 -8.68 -54.07
N LEU A 2 20.02 -9.10 -52.81
CA LEU A 2 18.84 -9.26 -51.94
C LEU A 2 18.55 -7.92 -51.28
N ARG A 3 17.43 -7.29 -51.62
CA ARG A 3 16.93 -6.09 -50.96
C ARG A 3 16.41 -6.50 -49.59
N ASN A 4 17.09 -6.13 -48.53
CA ASN A 4 16.55 -6.20 -47.17
C ASN A 4 15.47 -5.13 -47.03
N THR A 5 14.23 -5.55 -47.15
CA THR A 5 13.06 -4.72 -46.78
C THR A 5 12.96 -4.73 -45.24
N ILE A 6 13.52 -3.72 -44.60
CA ILE A 6 13.28 -3.49 -43.18
C ILE A 6 11.82 -3.05 -43.04
N LEU A 7 10.98 -3.98 -42.61
CA LEU A 7 9.63 -3.66 -42.15
C LEU A 7 9.73 -2.75 -40.90
N LYS A 8 9.61 -1.44 -41.15
CA LYS A 8 9.34 -0.51 -40.06
C LYS A 8 7.98 -0.88 -39.47
N ARG A 9 7.97 -1.59 -38.34
CA ARG A 9 6.78 -1.66 -37.50
C ARG A 9 6.53 -0.23 -37.00
N SER A 10 5.52 0.43 -37.54
CA SER A 10 4.94 1.59 -36.91
C SER A 10 4.30 1.11 -35.61
N TYR A 11 4.93 1.37 -34.49
CA TYR A 11 4.23 1.31 -33.22
C TYR A 11 3.22 2.46 -33.28
N THR A 12 1.98 2.15 -33.59
CA THR A 12 0.86 3.05 -33.29
C THR A 12 0.89 3.21 -31.77
N ASN A 13 1.08 4.44 -31.30
CA ASN A 13 0.87 4.81 -29.91
C ASN A 13 -0.62 4.64 -29.63
N VAL A 14 -1.06 3.41 -29.39
CA VAL A 14 -2.35 3.16 -28.76
C VAL A 14 -2.13 3.51 -27.29
N PRO A 15 -2.84 4.50 -26.72
CA PRO A 15 -2.74 4.75 -25.30
C PRO A 15 -3.00 3.45 -24.55
N LEU A 16 -2.05 3.05 -23.71
CA LEU A 16 -2.09 1.77 -22.97
C LEU A 16 -3.32 1.69 -22.07
N THR A 17 -3.82 2.85 -21.61
CA THR A 17 -5.02 2.98 -20.79
C THR A 17 -5.72 4.29 -21.11
N GLY A 18 -7.06 4.29 -21.10
CA GLY A 18 -7.82 5.54 -21.27
C GLY A 18 -7.78 6.40 -20.01
N ALA A 19 -7.99 7.71 -20.17
CA ALA A 19 -8.11 8.62 -19.03
C ALA A 19 -9.27 8.19 -18.12
N PRO A 20 -9.07 8.11 -16.80
CA PRO A 20 -10.13 7.79 -15.86
C PRO A 20 -11.16 8.94 -15.82
N LYS A 21 -12.44 8.59 -15.65
CA LYS A 21 -13.53 9.54 -15.50
C LYS A 21 -14.14 9.42 -14.12
N VAL A 22 -14.39 10.56 -13.47
CA VAL A 22 -14.95 10.62 -12.11
C VAL A 22 -16.25 11.41 -12.15
N THR A 23 -17.31 10.86 -11.57
CA THR A 23 -18.62 11.53 -11.42
C THR A 23 -19.19 11.23 -10.05
N LYS A 24 -19.87 12.20 -9.43
CA LYS A 24 -20.60 12.00 -8.17
C LYS A 24 -22.09 11.85 -8.44
N VAL A 25 -22.68 10.77 -7.91
CA VAL A 25 -24.11 10.45 -8.02
C VAL A 25 -24.62 9.98 -6.66
N ASN A 26 -25.69 10.60 -6.15
CA ASN A 26 -26.30 10.24 -4.86
C ASN A 26 -25.28 10.16 -3.69
N ASN A 27 -24.33 11.10 -3.64
CA ASN A 27 -23.20 11.15 -2.72
C ASN A 27 -22.16 10.02 -2.90
N ILE A 28 -22.32 9.13 -3.88
CA ILE A 28 -21.35 8.08 -4.23
C ILE A 28 -20.39 8.65 -5.27
N THR A 29 -19.11 8.41 -5.10
CA THR A 29 -18.10 8.71 -6.14
C THR A 29 -18.01 7.53 -7.11
N VAL A 30 -18.25 7.77 -8.39
CA VAL A 30 -18.17 6.75 -9.44
C VAL A 30 -16.93 7.03 -10.29
N VAL A 31 -16.07 6.04 -10.39
CA VAL A 31 -14.83 6.13 -11.19
C VAL A 31 -14.82 5.03 -12.24
N THR A 32 -14.52 5.39 -13.47
CA THR A 32 -14.36 4.44 -14.55
C THR A 32 -12.99 4.61 -15.21
N LYS A 33 -12.26 3.52 -15.39
CA LYS A 33 -10.94 3.49 -16.00
C LYS A 33 -10.89 2.47 -17.13
N PRO A 34 -10.85 2.91 -18.39
CA PRO A 34 -10.65 2.03 -19.52
C PRO A 34 -9.26 1.39 -19.48
N THR A 35 -9.17 0.07 -19.67
CA THR A 35 -7.92 -0.68 -19.77
C THR A 35 -7.95 -1.65 -20.96
N ILE A 36 -6.81 -2.25 -21.29
CA ILE A 36 -6.69 -3.24 -22.36
C ILE A 36 -7.28 -4.61 -21.93
N SER A 37 -7.40 -4.85 -20.62
CA SER A 37 -7.92 -6.10 -20.07
C SER A 37 -9.35 -6.35 -20.52
N LYS A 38 -9.63 -7.55 -21.04
CA LYS A 38 -10.98 -7.98 -21.37
C LYS A 38 -11.83 -8.32 -20.14
N VAL A 39 -11.20 -8.51 -19.00
CA VAL A 39 -11.87 -8.70 -17.72
C VAL A 39 -12.28 -7.32 -17.20
N ASN A 40 -13.53 -7.22 -16.78
CA ASN A 40 -14.04 -6.03 -16.11
C ASN A 40 -14.03 -6.26 -14.61
N ASP A 41 -13.37 -5.39 -13.89
CA ASP A 41 -13.34 -5.38 -12.43
C ASP A 41 -14.30 -4.30 -11.93
N VAL A 42 -15.15 -4.66 -10.98
CA VAL A 42 -16.04 -3.72 -10.28
C VAL A 42 -15.72 -3.82 -8.80
N SER A 43 -15.36 -2.70 -8.19
CA SER A 43 -14.99 -2.62 -6.79
C SER A 43 -15.82 -1.60 -6.04
N PHE A 44 -16.33 -1.99 -4.87
CA PHE A 44 -16.85 -1.08 -3.87
C PHE A 44 -15.73 -0.77 -2.89
N VAL A 45 -15.42 0.50 -2.73
CA VAL A 45 -14.33 1.01 -1.90
C VAL A 45 -14.92 1.90 -0.84
N TYR A 46 -14.76 1.49 0.40
CA TYR A 46 -15.13 2.29 1.56
C TYR A 46 -13.88 2.94 2.15
N GLY A 47 -13.91 4.24 2.40
CA GLY A 47 -12.86 4.96 3.10
C GLY A 47 -12.85 4.65 4.61
N ALA A 48 -12.88 3.37 4.94
CA ALA A 48 -12.94 2.83 6.30
C ALA A 48 -12.13 1.54 6.34
N GLY A 49 -10.85 1.66 6.61
CA GLY A 49 -9.94 0.54 6.88
C GLY A 49 -9.70 0.37 8.37
N SER A 50 -8.51 -0.12 8.76
CA SER A 50 -8.16 -0.28 10.18
C SER A 50 -8.16 1.04 10.96
N THR A 51 -7.98 2.19 10.31
CA THR A 51 -8.06 3.51 10.96
C THR A 51 -9.47 3.88 11.44
N ALA A 52 -10.51 3.21 10.92
CA ALA A 52 -11.89 3.36 11.38
C ALA A 52 -12.24 2.39 12.53
N GLU A 53 -11.36 1.46 12.83
CA GLU A 53 -11.46 0.55 13.98
C GLU A 53 -10.87 1.19 15.23
N ASN A 54 -11.07 0.54 16.36
CA ASN A 54 -10.48 0.89 17.63
C ASN A 54 -9.75 -0.33 18.22
N TYR A 55 -9.02 -0.15 19.30
CA TYR A 55 -8.25 -1.23 19.93
C TYR A 55 -9.10 -2.42 20.42
N TYR A 56 -10.42 -2.27 20.59
CA TYR A 56 -11.30 -3.34 21.05
C TYR A 56 -11.95 -4.12 19.92
N ASN A 57 -12.10 -3.50 18.74
CA ASN A 57 -12.72 -4.15 17.58
C ASN A 57 -11.75 -4.28 16.38
N ASN A 58 -10.45 -4.20 16.64
CA ASN A 58 -9.43 -4.32 15.62
C ASN A 58 -9.43 -5.71 14.95
N GLY A 59 -9.29 -5.73 13.63
CA GLY A 59 -9.40 -6.91 12.80
C GLY A 59 -10.82 -7.19 12.28
N LEU A 60 -11.80 -6.35 12.63
CA LEU A 60 -13.17 -6.49 12.17
C LEU A 60 -13.28 -6.41 10.63
N SER A 61 -12.56 -5.46 10.01
CA SER A 61 -12.52 -5.31 8.56
C SER A 61 -11.99 -6.57 7.86
N GLN A 62 -11.05 -7.30 8.48
CA GLN A 62 -10.57 -8.59 7.96
C GLN A 62 -11.68 -9.67 8.02
N VAL A 63 -12.44 -9.73 9.11
CA VAL A 63 -13.56 -10.67 9.22
C VAL A 63 -14.63 -10.36 8.16
N LEU A 64 -15.00 -9.09 7.97
CA LEU A 64 -15.95 -8.67 6.95
C LEU A 64 -15.44 -8.96 5.52
N SER A 65 -14.16 -8.75 5.27
CA SER A 65 -13.49 -9.09 4.02
C SER A 65 -13.59 -10.59 3.71
N LYS A 66 -13.32 -11.43 4.71
CA LYS A 66 -13.43 -12.89 4.60
C LYS A 66 -14.88 -13.34 4.42
N ALA A 67 -15.81 -12.70 5.13
CA ALA A 67 -17.25 -12.97 5.03
C ALA A 67 -17.80 -12.63 3.63
N PHE A 68 -17.38 -11.51 3.03
CA PHE A 68 -17.73 -11.15 1.66
C PHE A 68 -17.37 -12.27 0.67
N VAL A 69 -16.10 -12.68 0.67
CA VAL A 69 -15.62 -13.72 -0.26
C VAL A 69 -16.33 -15.04 0.01
N GLY A 70 -16.43 -15.46 1.28
CA GLY A 70 -16.99 -16.77 1.62
C GLY A 70 -18.49 -16.90 1.40
N ASN A 71 -19.28 -15.89 1.79
CA ASN A 71 -20.73 -15.91 1.61
C ASN A 71 -21.16 -15.81 0.14
N THR A 72 -20.34 -15.13 -0.69
CA THR A 72 -20.68 -14.84 -2.10
C THR A 72 -20.02 -15.85 -3.06
N ALA A 73 -19.14 -16.73 -2.57
CA ALA A 73 -18.35 -17.64 -3.40
C ALA A 73 -19.20 -18.52 -4.35
N SER A 74 -20.32 -19.06 -3.86
CA SER A 74 -21.20 -19.92 -4.66
C SER A 74 -21.84 -19.16 -5.83
N ASP A 75 -22.34 -17.95 -5.55
CA ASP A 75 -23.01 -17.11 -6.54
C ASP A 75 -21.99 -16.58 -7.57
N ALA A 76 -20.81 -16.23 -7.11
CA ALA A 76 -19.71 -15.81 -7.98
C ALA A 76 -19.27 -16.94 -8.91
N PHE A 77 -19.06 -18.14 -8.38
CA PHE A 77 -18.67 -19.32 -9.17
C PHE A 77 -19.73 -19.65 -10.23
N THR A 78 -21.02 -19.67 -9.86
CA THR A 78 -22.13 -19.96 -10.78
C THR A 78 -22.22 -18.95 -11.92
N ASN A 79 -21.88 -17.68 -11.65
CA ASN A 79 -21.93 -16.60 -12.63
C ASN A 79 -20.58 -16.34 -13.34
N GLY A 80 -19.52 -17.09 -13.03
CA GLY A 80 -18.19 -16.97 -13.65
C GLY A 80 -17.41 -15.73 -13.21
N PHE A 81 -17.56 -15.31 -11.94
CA PHE A 81 -16.83 -14.20 -11.35
C PHE A 81 -15.76 -14.68 -10.37
N LYS A 82 -14.62 -13.96 -10.36
CA LYS A 82 -13.61 -14.04 -9.30
C LYS A 82 -13.88 -12.94 -8.29
N LEU A 83 -13.85 -13.28 -7.00
CA LEU A 83 -13.96 -12.32 -5.92
C LEU A 83 -12.59 -12.03 -5.32
N SER A 84 -12.36 -10.79 -4.95
CA SER A 84 -11.24 -10.36 -4.10
C SER A 84 -11.70 -9.28 -3.14
N SER A 85 -11.03 -9.19 -2.02
CA SER A 85 -11.25 -8.13 -1.05
C SER A 85 -9.92 -7.81 -0.39
N SER A 86 -9.63 -6.54 -0.17
CA SER A 86 -8.43 -6.10 0.54
C SER A 86 -8.77 -5.10 1.63
N VAL A 87 -8.02 -5.15 2.71
CA VAL A 87 -8.11 -4.24 3.83
C VAL A 87 -6.82 -3.46 3.91
N GLY A 88 -6.90 -2.17 3.67
CA GLY A 88 -5.83 -1.22 3.91
C GLY A 88 -6.02 -0.49 5.23
N ARG A 89 -5.12 0.44 5.56
CA ARG A 89 -5.28 1.27 6.76
C ARG A 89 -6.45 2.24 6.63
N GLU A 90 -6.57 2.93 5.50
CA GLU A 90 -7.58 3.97 5.28
C GLU A 90 -8.76 3.53 4.41
N PHE A 91 -8.75 2.29 3.88
CA PHE A 91 -9.82 1.82 2.99
C PHE A 91 -10.03 0.32 3.07
N GLN A 92 -11.22 -0.11 2.65
CA GLN A 92 -11.56 -1.51 2.43
C GLN A 92 -12.20 -1.67 1.06
N THR A 93 -11.82 -2.72 0.32
CA THR A 93 -12.33 -3.00 -1.03
C THR A 93 -13.09 -4.31 -1.09
N PHE A 94 -14.13 -4.34 -1.91
CA PHE A 94 -14.90 -5.53 -2.27
C PHE A 94 -15.01 -5.57 -3.78
N THR A 95 -14.35 -6.52 -4.41
CA THR A 95 -14.17 -6.56 -5.87
C THR A 95 -14.73 -7.84 -6.47
N ALA A 96 -15.44 -7.71 -7.59
CA ALA A 96 -15.81 -8.81 -8.45
C ALA A 96 -15.22 -8.59 -9.85
N SER A 97 -14.51 -9.59 -10.35
CA SER A 97 -13.84 -9.61 -11.65
C SER A 97 -14.52 -10.59 -12.60
N GLY A 98 -14.92 -10.14 -13.78
CA GLY A 98 -15.59 -11.00 -14.76
C GLY A 98 -15.79 -10.31 -16.11
N LEU A 99 -16.57 -10.93 -17.00
CA LEU A 99 -16.78 -10.39 -18.34
C LEU A 99 -17.91 -9.36 -18.42
N ASP A 100 -18.88 -9.42 -17.49
CA ASP A 100 -20.08 -8.58 -17.48
C ASP A 100 -20.07 -7.66 -16.26
N SER A 101 -19.79 -6.38 -16.49
CA SER A 101 -19.71 -5.39 -15.42
C SER A 101 -21.04 -5.11 -14.71
N SER A 102 -22.19 -5.26 -15.41
CA SER A 102 -23.50 -5.02 -14.80
C SER A 102 -23.87 -6.11 -13.80
N LYS A 103 -23.55 -7.37 -14.14
CA LYS A 103 -23.71 -8.50 -13.22
C LYS A 103 -22.71 -8.45 -12.08
N ALA A 104 -21.44 -8.05 -12.33
CA ALA A 104 -20.44 -7.83 -11.29
C ALA A 104 -20.92 -6.78 -10.28
N LEU A 105 -21.47 -5.65 -10.77
CA LEU A 105 -22.04 -4.61 -9.94
C LEU A 105 -23.20 -5.12 -9.08
N SER A 106 -24.11 -5.90 -9.66
CA SER A 106 -25.23 -6.48 -8.92
C SER A 106 -24.75 -7.46 -7.85
N LEU A 107 -23.77 -8.31 -8.18
CA LEU A 107 -23.21 -9.29 -7.25
C LEU A 107 -22.56 -8.61 -6.03
N VAL A 108 -21.69 -7.60 -6.25
CA VAL A 108 -21.05 -6.87 -5.15
C VAL A 108 -22.10 -6.09 -4.34
N LYS A 109 -23.05 -5.43 -5.03
CA LYS A 109 -24.15 -4.73 -4.37
C LYS A 109 -24.94 -5.66 -3.43
N ASP A 110 -25.36 -6.81 -3.93
CA ASP A 110 -26.17 -7.74 -3.15
C ASP A 110 -25.36 -8.35 -1.98
N ALA A 111 -24.07 -8.59 -2.18
CA ALA A 111 -23.17 -9.10 -1.15
C ALA A 111 -22.82 -8.10 -0.04
N VAL A 112 -22.78 -6.81 -0.36
CA VAL A 112 -22.32 -5.77 0.60
C VAL A 112 -23.47 -4.96 1.17
N LEU A 113 -24.46 -4.59 0.36
CA LEU A 113 -25.54 -3.69 0.75
C LEU A 113 -26.82 -4.40 1.24
N SER A 114 -26.97 -5.70 1.00
CA SER A 114 -28.13 -6.42 1.53
C SER A 114 -28.01 -6.57 3.03
N GLU A 115 -29.14 -6.36 3.71
CA GLU A 115 -29.21 -6.42 5.17
C GLU A 115 -28.69 -7.76 5.71
N GLY A 116 -27.69 -7.70 6.58
CA GLY A 116 -27.08 -8.88 7.20
C GLY A 116 -26.22 -9.76 6.28
N ALA A 117 -26.02 -9.43 5.01
CA ALA A 117 -25.24 -10.26 4.09
C ALA A 117 -23.80 -10.50 4.57
N LEU A 118 -23.12 -9.44 5.02
CA LEU A 118 -21.77 -9.53 5.58
C LEU A 118 -21.71 -10.13 6.98
N LEU A 119 -22.85 -10.17 7.69
CA LEU A 119 -22.91 -10.74 9.05
C LEU A 119 -23.28 -12.24 9.05
N LYS A 120 -23.71 -12.77 7.90
CA LYS A 120 -24.01 -14.19 7.77
C LYS A 120 -22.75 -15.02 8.03
N ASN A 121 -22.90 -16.04 8.89
CA ASN A 121 -21.80 -16.93 9.29
C ASN A 121 -20.60 -16.19 9.94
N PHE A 122 -20.86 -15.06 10.61
CA PHE A 122 -19.80 -14.20 11.18
C PHE A 122 -18.82 -14.97 12.07
N ASP A 123 -19.33 -15.81 12.99
CA ASP A 123 -18.48 -16.57 13.91
C ASP A 123 -17.57 -17.58 13.19
N THR A 124 -18.04 -18.15 12.08
CA THR A 124 -17.21 -19.05 11.25
C THR A 124 -16.04 -18.30 10.62
N TYR A 125 -16.29 -17.11 10.05
CA TYR A 125 -15.23 -16.32 9.45
C TYR A 125 -14.30 -15.67 10.47
N LYS A 126 -14.83 -15.28 11.64
CA LYS A 126 -14.04 -14.85 12.78
C LYS A 126 -13.02 -15.92 13.18
N GLN A 127 -13.46 -17.16 13.34
CA GLN A 127 -12.58 -18.27 13.66
C GLN A 127 -11.53 -18.51 12.56
N ALA A 128 -11.93 -18.48 11.29
CA ALA A 128 -11.01 -18.65 10.18
C ALA A 128 -9.95 -17.54 10.10
N VAL A 129 -10.31 -16.29 10.45
CA VAL A 129 -9.35 -15.17 10.53
C VAL A 129 -8.41 -15.37 11.72
N ALA A 130 -8.92 -15.76 12.89
CA ALA A 130 -8.09 -16.03 14.06
C ALA A 130 -7.05 -17.15 13.80
N GLU A 131 -7.47 -18.25 13.17
CA GLU A 131 -6.56 -19.33 12.75
C GLU A 131 -5.51 -18.87 11.75
N HIS A 132 -5.88 -17.98 10.81
CA HIS A 132 -4.93 -17.38 9.87
C HIS A 132 -3.92 -16.48 10.58
N LEU A 133 -4.38 -15.68 11.58
CA LEU A 133 -3.52 -14.81 12.35
C LEU A 133 -2.49 -15.59 13.18
N VAL A 134 -2.87 -16.69 13.83
CA VAL A 134 -1.92 -17.57 14.53
C VAL A 134 -0.81 -18.04 13.60
N LYS A 135 -1.15 -18.37 12.35
CA LYS A 135 -0.14 -18.75 11.36
C LYS A 135 0.70 -17.56 10.92
N TYR A 136 0.09 -16.43 10.67
CA TYR A 136 0.74 -15.17 10.24
C TYR A 136 1.79 -14.73 11.27
N GLU A 137 1.42 -14.67 12.54
CA GLU A 137 2.30 -14.27 13.65
C GLU A 137 3.54 -15.17 13.81
N ASN A 138 3.50 -16.40 13.30
CA ASN A 138 4.60 -17.36 13.38
C ASN A 138 5.39 -17.55 12.06
N THR A 139 5.00 -16.86 10.97
CA THR A 139 5.62 -17.11 9.65
C THR A 139 6.00 -15.86 8.88
N ASP A 140 5.30 -14.76 9.04
CA ASP A 140 5.51 -13.54 8.23
C ASP A 140 6.08 -12.38 9.07
N PHE A 141 7.32 -12.59 9.52
CA PHE A 141 8.01 -11.62 10.38
C PHE A 141 8.30 -10.29 9.68
N ALA A 142 8.47 -10.28 8.36
CA ALA A 142 8.67 -9.05 7.59
C ALA A 142 7.43 -8.14 7.66
N SER A 143 6.23 -8.71 7.45
CA SER A 143 4.97 -7.96 7.56
C SER A 143 4.70 -7.54 9.01
N ILE A 144 5.02 -8.38 10.00
CA ILE A 144 4.89 -8.05 11.43
C ILE A 144 5.77 -6.85 11.79
N VAL A 145 7.02 -6.82 11.35
CA VAL A 145 7.91 -5.65 11.57
C VAL A 145 7.34 -4.40 10.93
N HIS A 146 6.72 -4.52 9.76
CA HIS A 146 6.06 -3.39 9.10
C HIS A 146 4.83 -2.88 9.87
N GLU A 147 4.03 -3.77 10.47
CA GLU A 147 2.94 -3.40 11.37
C GLU A 147 3.48 -2.72 12.66
N HIS A 148 4.52 -3.26 13.27
CA HIS A 148 5.17 -2.66 14.43
C HIS A 148 5.81 -1.31 14.13
N LEU A 149 6.36 -1.13 12.91
CA LEU A 149 6.86 0.16 12.46
C LEU A 149 5.76 1.22 12.45
N HIS A 150 4.56 0.88 11.93
CA HIS A 150 3.43 1.80 11.96
C HIS A 150 2.94 2.07 13.39
N ALA A 151 2.87 1.04 14.20
CA ALA A 151 2.46 1.19 15.60
C ALA A 151 3.39 2.11 16.39
N THR A 152 4.70 2.04 16.12
CA THR A 152 5.68 2.91 16.78
C THR A 152 5.77 4.30 16.16
N ALA A 153 5.61 4.41 14.83
CA ALA A 153 5.67 5.68 14.11
C ALA A 153 4.46 6.58 14.37
N PHE A 154 3.28 6.00 14.65
CA PHE A 154 2.00 6.71 14.76
C PHE A 154 1.30 6.44 16.09
N GLN A 155 2.04 6.33 17.18
CA GLN A 155 1.51 5.97 18.50
C GLN A 155 0.27 6.79 18.88
N ASN A 156 -0.76 6.10 19.40
CA ASN A 156 -2.05 6.69 19.81
C ASN A 156 -2.83 7.43 18.73
N THR A 157 -2.48 7.24 17.46
CA THR A 157 -3.22 7.81 16.33
C THR A 157 -3.81 6.70 15.45
N PRO A 158 -4.77 6.98 14.58
CA PRO A 158 -5.47 5.94 13.82
C PRO A 158 -4.57 5.05 12.96
N LEU A 159 -3.48 5.58 12.40
CA LEU A 159 -2.53 4.80 11.58
C LEU A 159 -1.70 3.79 12.39
N SER A 160 -1.70 3.85 13.73
CA SER A 160 -1.02 2.85 14.57
C SER A 160 -1.80 1.53 14.66
N VAL A 161 -3.08 1.51 14.35
CA VAL A 161 -3.92 0.31 14.44
C VAL A 161 -3.52 -0.69 13.35
N PRO A 162 -3.15 -1.94 13.69
CA PRO A 162 -2.73 -2.92 12.72
C PRO A 162 -3.87 -3.28 11.76
N THR A 163 -3.51 -3.57 10.49
CA THR A 163 -4.49 -3.91 9.44
C THR A 163 -5.09 -5.28 9.62
N THR A 164 -4.39 -6.18 10.28
CA THR A 164 -4.77 -7.58 10.47
C THR A 164 -5.56 -7.84 11.76
N GLY A 165 -5.43 -6.96 12.75
CA GLY A 165 -5.85 -7.22 14.11
C GLY A 165 -4.88 -8.15 14.86
N THR A 166 -5.24 -8.56 16.06
CA THR A 166 -4.54 -9.58 16.84
C THR A 166 -5.45 -10.78 17.10
N VAL A 167 -4.87 -11.93 17.44
CA VAL A 167 -5.65 -13.15 17.74
C VAL A 167 -6.65 -12.89 18.87
N GLU A 168 -6.24 -12.15 19.90
CA GLU A 168 -7.08 -11.82 21.07
C GLU A 168 -8.26 -10.92 20.68
N THR A 169 -7.99 -9.83 19.94
CA THR A 169 -9.03 -8.89 19.52
C THR A 169 -10.04 -9.56 18.60
N VAL A 170 -9.57 -10.27 17.59
CA VAL A 170 -10.45 -10.97 16.62
C VAL A 170 -11.28 -12.04 17.31
N SER A 171 -10.71 -12.82 18.23
CA SER A 171 -11.46 -13.85 18.99
C SER A 171 -12.57 -13.25 19.85
N GLY A 172 -12.37 -12.02 20.36
CA GLY A 172 -13.34 -11.29 21.18
C GLY A 172 -14.47 -10.61 20.42
N LEU A 173 -14.38 -10.47 19.08
CA LEU A 173 -15.38 -9.78 18.26
C LEU A 173 -16.77 -10.40 18.35
N LYS A 174 -17.79 -9.55 18.33
CA LYS A 174 -19.19 -9.95 18.29
C LYS A 174 -19.87 -9.42 17.03
N SER A 175 -20.92 -10.09 16.60
CA SER A 175 -21.73 -9.66 15.46
C SER A 175 -22.37 -8.26 15.68
N SER A 176 -22.62 -7.88 16.96
CA SER A 176 -23.07 -6.52 17.31
C SER A 176 -22.07 -5.44 16.95
N ASP A 177 -20.77 -5.70 17.19
CA ASP A 177 -19.70 -4.76 16.91
C ASP A 177 -19.57 -4.54 15.41
N ALA A 178 -19.75 -5.62 14.64
CA ALA A 178 -19.79 -5.57 13.19
C ALA A 178 -20.99 -4.78 12.66
N SER A 179 -22.19 -4.96 13.25
CA SER A 179 -23.37 -4.19 12.87
C SER A 179 -23.18 -2.69 13.12
N GLU A 180 -22.61 -2.33 14.27
CA GLU A 180 -22.32 -0.93 14.61
C GLU A 180 -21.28 -0.32 13.67
N PHE A 181 -20.21 -1.05 13.38
CA PHE A 181 -19.16 -0.62 12.44
C PHE A 181 -19.73 -0.39 11.02
N LEU A 182 -20.52 -1.33 10.50
CA LEU A 182 -21.17 -1.21 9.20
C LEU A 182 -22.10 0.01 9.14
N ALA A 183 -22.96 0.19 10.15
CA ALA A 183 -23.88 1.32 10.21
C ALA A 183 -23.15 2.68 10.24
N ARG A 184 -21.99 2.74 10.90
CA ARG A 184 -21.17 3.94 11.00
C ARG A 184 -20.35 4.19 9.73
N SER A 185 -19.74 3.15 9.14
CA SER A 185 -18.66 3.29 8.18
C SER A 185 -19.10 3.05 6.73
N PHE A 186 -20.16 2.27 6.48
CA PHE A 186 -20.57 1.81 5.16
C PHE A 186 -21.74 2.62 4.58
N GLY A 187 -21.61 3.94 4.57
CA GLY A 187 -22.61 4.82 3.99
C GLY A 187 -22.23 5.41 2.63
N SER A 188 -23.23 6.01 1.98
CA SER A 188 -23.09 6.57 0.63
C SER A 188 -22.00 7.65 0.50
N LYS A 189 -21.77 8.45 1.54
CA LYS A 189 -20.73 9.50 1.55
C LYS A 189 -19.30 8.94 1.54
N ASN A 190 -19.13 7.72 2.03
CA ASN A 190 -17.83 7.05 2.19
C ASN A 190 -17.59 5.99 1.13
N LEU A 191 -18.53 5.81 0.19
CA LEU A 191 -18.49 4.82 -0.86
C LEU A 191 -17.96 5.40 -2.17
N THR A 192 -16.93 4.77 -2.71
CA THR A 192 -16.48 4.95 -4.09
C THR A 192 -16.70 3.65 -4.86
N ILE A 193 -17.35 3.71 -6.02
CA ILE A 193 -17.53 2.57 -6.90
C ILE A 193 -16.60 2.73 -8.09
N VAL A 194 -15.71 1.79 -8.28
CA VAL A 194 -14.70 1.79 -9.35
C VAL A 194 -15.01 0.70 -10.35
N GLN A 195 -15.00 1.04 -11.64
CA GLN A 195 -15.02 0.08 -12.74
C GLN A 195 -13.75 0.20 -13.57
N GLN A 196 -13.09 -0.91 -13.82
CA GLN A 196 -11.90 -0.99 -14.66
C GLN A 196 -12.10 -2.11 -15.71
N GLY A 197 -11.70 -1.89 -16.97
CA GLY A 197 -11.81 -2.91 -18.03
C GLY A 197 -11.82 -2.33 -19.44
N SER A 198 -11.92 -3.19 -20.45
CA SER A 198 -11.91 -2.76 -21.87
C SER A 198 -13.27 -2.26 -22.38
N ALA A 199 -14.37 -2.69 -21.78
CA ALA A 199 -15.74 -2.37 -22.19
C ALA A 199 -16.39 -1.36 -21.22
N VAL A 200 -15.68 -0.29 -20.91
CA VAL A 200 -16.14 0.73 -19.97
C VAL A 200 -16.92 1.81 -20.69
N ASP A 201 -18.24 1.87 -20.43
CA ASP A 201 -19.09 2.98 -20.83
C ASP A 201 -19.48 3.75 -19.56
N HIS A 202 -18.87 4.91 -19.38
CA HIS A 202 -19.02 5.72 -18.16
C HIS A 202 -20.50 6.11 -17.92
N GLU A 203 -21.21 6.58 -18.94
CA GLU A 203 -22.58 7.07 -18.79
C GLU A 203 -23.54 5.95 -18.39
N LYS A 204 -23.43 4.79 -19.06
CA LYS A 204 -24.23 3.61 -18.70
C LYS A 204 -23.91 3.11 -17.30
N PHE A 205 -22.64 3.11 -16.90
CA PHE A 205 -22.24 2.68 -15.56
C PHE A 205 -22.78 3.64 -14.49
N VAL A 206 -22.70 4.94 -14.72
CA VAL A 206 -23.29 5.97 -13.84
C VAL A 206 -24.81 5.78 -13.73
N GLU A 207 -25.51 5.49 -14.83
CA GLU A 207 -26.96 5.18 -14.80
C GLU A 207 -27.27 3.94 -13.96
N LEU A 208 -26.46 2.88 -14.07
CA LEU A 208 -26.62 1.68 -13.24
C LEU A 208 -26.41 1.96 -11.75
N VAL A 209 -25.35 2.73 -11.42
CA VAL A 209 -25.07 3.12 -10.03
C VAL A 209 -26.16 4.06 -9.46
N SER A 210 -26.74 4.93 -10.27
CA SER A 210 -27.79 5.86 -9.82
C SER A 210 -29.06 5.14 -9.29
N LYS A 211 -29.27 3.89 -9.72
CA LYS A 211 -30.39 3.04 -9.29
C LYS A 211 -30.09 2.29 -7.98
N ILE A 212 -28.85 2.38 -7.48
CA ILE A 212 -28.47 1.73 -6.22
C ILE A 212 -28.86 2.63 -5.06
N ASN A 213 -29.67 2.10 -4.16
CA ASN A 213 -29.97 2.77 -2.90
C ASN A 213 -28.93 2.35 -1.84
N VAL A 214 -28.08 3.29 -1.45
CA VAL A 214 -27.11 3.08 -0.37
C VAL A 214 -27.58 3.86 0.84
N PRO A 215 -27.66 3.23 2.01
CA PRO A 215 -28.04 3.93 3.24
C PRO A 215 -27.14 5.15 3.47
N ALA A 216 -27.72 6.24 3.96
CA ALA A 216 -26.90 7.32 4.50
C ALA A 216 -26.25 6.79 5.80
N SER A 217 -24.91 6.82 5.88
CA SER A 217 -24.26 6.53 7.16
C SER A 217 -24.69 7.54 8.20
N ALA A 218 -24.75 7.11 9.47
CA ALA A 218 -24.60 8.05 10.57
C ALA A 218 -23.33 8.88 10.30
N GLU A 219 -23.31 10.18 10.63
CA GLU A 219 -22.14 11.01 10.38
C GLU A 219 -20.90 10.33 10.99
N LEU A 220 -19.98 9.92 10.12
CA LEU A 220 -18.67 9.48 10.57
C LEU A 220 -18.05 10.64 11.35
N SER A 221 -17.75 10.40 12.62
CA SER A 221 -16.84 11.30 13.31
C SER A 221 -15.56 11.37 12.46
N PRO A 222 -15.08 12.58 12.12
CA PRO A 222 -13.87 12.69 11.31
C PRO A 222 -12.75 11.90 11.99
N ILE A 223 -12.11 10.99 11.25
CA ILE A 223 -10.95 10.27 11.75
C ILE A 223 -9.88 11.32 12.03
N ALA A 224 -9.36 11.34 13.25
CA ALA A 224 -8.32 12.28 13.65
C ALA A 224 -7.09 12.13 12.72
N PRO A 225 -6.41 13.22 12.35
CA PRO A 225 -5.17 13.12 11.61
C PRO A 225 -4.13 12.36 12.43
N SER A 226 -3.35 11.52 11.77
CA SER A 226 -2.24 10.84 12.41
C SER A 226 -1.00 11.72 12.40
N GLU A 227 -0.27 11.73 13.50
CA GLU A 227 0.98 12.47 13.68
C GLU A 227 2.13 11.46 13.79
N PHE A 228 3.25 11.76 13.12
CA PHE A 228 4.45 10.96 13.21
C PHE A 228 5.16 11.24 14.53
N ILE A 229 5.55 10.16 15.23
CA ILE A 229 6.32 10.21 16.47
C ILE A 229 7.52 9.28 16.31
N GLY A 230 8.73 9.81 16.44
CA GLY A 230 9.94 9.00 16.42
C GLY A 230 10.03 8.12 17.67
N SER A 231 10.11 6.80 17.47
CA SER A 231 10.18 5.83 18.57
C SER A 231 10.72 4.49 18.08
N GLU A 232 10.96 3.55 19.01
CA GLU A 232 11.40 2.19 18.63
C GLU A 232 10.61 1.09 19.31
N VAL A 233 10.51 -0.05 18.60
CA VAL A 233 10.03 -1.32 19.13
C VAL A 233 10.97 -2.45 18.72
N ARG A 234 11.45 -3.22 19.68
CA ARG A 234 12.39 -4.33 19.48
C ARG A 234 11.85 -5.58 20.16
N LEU A 235 11.59 -6.60 19.37
CA LEU A 235 11.16 -7.91 19.83
C LEU A 235 12.27 -8.92 19.53
N ARG A 236 13.29 -8.96 20.41
CA ARG A 236 14.39 -9.93 20.28
C ARG A 236 13.87 -11.34 20.50
N ASP A 237 14.14 -12.21 19.54
CA ASP A 237 13.88 -13.64 19.62
C ASP A 237 15.03 -14.40 18.95
N ASP A 238 15.96 -14.88 19.75
CA ASP A 238 17.16 -15.59 19.29
C ASP A 238 16.86 -17.02 18.79
N THR A 239 15.60 -17.49 18.90
CA THR A 239 15.17 -18.77 18.35
C THR A 239 14.84 -18.69 16.85
N LEU A 240 14.61 -17.50 16.36
CA LEU A 240 14.34 -17.26 14.95
C LEU A 240 15.62 -17.31 14.10
N PRO A 241 15.54 -17.77 12.84
CA PRO A 241 16.74 -18.01 12.01
C PRO A 241 17.35 -16.74 11.42
N LYS A 242 16.67 -15.59 11.49
CA LYS A 242 17.05 -14.32 10.86
C LYS A 242 16.75 -13.15 11.78
N ALA A 243 17.27 -12.00 11.35
CA ALA A 243 16.82 -10.70 11.80
C ALA A 243 15.94 -10.03 10.74
N TRP A 244 14.86 -9.37 11.15
CA TRP A 244 14.03 -8.49 10.33
C TRP A 244 13.95 -7.14 11.02
N TRP A 245 14.23 -6.07 10.29
CA TRP A 245 14.14 -4.72 10.84
C TRP A 245 13.74 -3.70 9.80
N SER A 246 13.21 -2.58 10.26
CA SER A 246 12.82 -1.47 9.42
C SER A 246 13.10 -0.15 10.12
N VAL A 247 13.53 0.84 9.35
CA VAL A 247 13.76 2.21 9.81
C VAL A 247 13.02 3.15 8.87
N ALA A 248 12.29 4.12 9.43
CA ALA A 248 11.54 5.08 8.64
C ALA A 248 11.56 6.47 9.27
N VAL A 249 11.39 7.47 8.43
CA VAL A 249 11.08 8.87 8.78
C VAL A 249 9.66 9.19 8.33
N GLU A 250 9.15 10.36 8.72
CA GLU A 250 7.90 10.85 8.19
C GLU A 250 7.98 11.02 6.67
N GLY A 251 7.05 10.41 5.94
CA GLY A 251 6.93 10.51 4.49
C GLY A 251 5.93 11.58 4.05
N GLU A 252 5.53 11.51 2.78
CA GLU A 252 4.59 12.45 2.17
C GLU A 252 3.17 11.90 2.12
N SER A 253 2.19 12.79 2.29
CA SER A 253 0.79 12.45 2.05
C SER A 253 0.51 12.23 0.56
N VAL A 254 -0.58 11.53 0.22
CA VAL A 254 -0.98 11.31 -1.18
C VAL A 254 -1.35 12.61 -1.92
N THR A 255 -1.71 13.66 -1.19
CA THR A 255 -2.08 14.97 -1.74
C THR A 255 -0.91 15.95 -1.77
N SER A 256 0.26 15.57 -1.23
CA SER A 256 1.44 16.43 -1.21
C SER A 256 1.99 16.70 -2.62
N PRO A 257 2.46 17.91 -2.90
CA PRO A 257 3.17 18.21 -4.14
C PRO A 257 4.47 17.40 -4.28
N ASN A 258 5.06 16.97 -3.18
CA ASN A 258 6.29 16.18 -3.14
C ASN A 258 6.05 14.66 -3.17
N TYR A 259 4.79 14.21 -3.35
CA TYR A 259 4.44 12.78 -3.38
C TYR A 259 5.31 11.95 -4.33
N TYR A 260 5.48 12.40 -5.58
CA TYR A 260 6.34 11.69 -6.54
C TYR A 260 7.83 11.89 -6.27
N VAL A 261 8.23 13.00 -5.64
CA VAL A 261 9.62 13.23 -5.26
C VAL A 261 10.07 12.21 -4.22
N ALA A 262 9.25 11.98 -3.18
CA ALA A 262 9.50 10.96 -2.16
C ALA A 262 9.60 9.55 -2.74
N LYS A 263 8.71 9.19 -3.68
CA LYS A 263 8.76 7.90 -4.38
C LYS A 263 10.01 7.74 -5.26
N VAL A 264 10.40 8.80 -5.97
CA VAL A 264 11.67 8.80 -6.74
C VAL A 264 12.85 8.65 -5.80
N ALA A 265 12.86 9.36 -4.66
CA ALA A 265 13.92 9.26 -3.66
C ALA A 265 14.07 7.82 -3.11
N ALA A 266 12.97 7.12 -2.82
CA ALA A 266 13.01 5.70 -2.44
C ALA A 266 13.60 4.82 -3.54
N ASN A 267 13.22 5.05 -4.80
CA ASN A 267 13.72 4.31 -5.95
C ASN A 267 15.19 4.62 -6.32
N VAL A 268 15.80 5.67 -5.77
CA VAL A 268 17.26 5.89 -5.89
C VAL A 268 18.03 4.76 -5.21
N PHE A 269 17.55 4.27 -4.08
CA PHE A 269 18.14 3.11 -3.36
C PHE A 269 17.69 1.79 -3.97
N GLY A 270 16.43 1.69 -4.37
CA GLY A 270 15.82 0.50 -4.93
C GLY A 270 15.60 -0.61 -3.90
N SER A 271 15.73 -1.83 -4.37
CA SER A 271 15.58 -3.05 -3.58
C SER A 271 16.64 -4.07 -3.96
N PHE A 272 16.96 -4.97 -3.05
CA PHE A 272 17.86 -6.08 -3.29
C PHE A 272 17.26 -7.36 -2.70
N ASN A 273 17.43 -8.46 -3.42
CA ASN A 273 17.10 -9.78 -2.93
C ASN A 273 18.15 -10.77 -3.43
N LEU A 274 18.82 -11.44 -2.50
CA LEU A 274 19.91 -12.37 -2.79
C LEU A 274 19.47 -13.50 -3.74
N THR A 275 18.19 -13.91 -3.66
CA THR A 275 17.64 -14.98 -4.49
C THR A 275 17.32 -14.55 -5.92
N GLU A 276 17.23 -13.22 -6.17
CA GLU A 276 16.90 -12.66 -7.48
C GLU A 276 18.14 -12.14 -8.22
N PRO A 277 18.64 -12.83 -9.27
CA PRO A 277 19.82 -12.39 -9.99
C PRO A 277 19.69 -11.00 -10.64
N ALA A 278 18.46 -10.57 -10.96
CA ALA A 278 18.19 -9.26 -11.55
C ALA A 278 18.44 -8.12 -10.55
N SER A 279 18.20 -8.34 -9.28
CA SER A 279 18.38 -7.34 -8.22
C SER A 279 19.84 -6.88 -8.09
N ARG A 280 20.80 -7.77 -8.38
CA ARG A 280 22.24 -7.49 -8.38
C ARG A 280 22.68 -6.49 -9.45
N LYS A 281 21.86 -6.25 -10.47
CA LYS A 281 22.19 -5.41 -11.65
C LYS A 281 21.48 -4.05 -11.65
N GLN A 282 20.85 -3.67 -10.58
CA GLN A 282 20.10 -2.40 -10.51
C GLN A 282 21.00 -1.16 -10.55
N GLY A 283 22.29 -1.29 -10.21
CA GLY A 283 23.25 -0.18 -10.27
C GLY A 283 23.03 0.89 -9.20
N SER A 284 22.30 0.59 -8.11
CA SER A 284 22.22 1.43 -6.93
C SER A 284 23.53 1.33 -6.14
N LYS A 285 23.97 2.44 -5.55
CA LYS A 285 25.17 2.43 -4.70
C LYS A 285 25.02 1.50 -3.50
N LEU A 286 23.85 1.56 -2.82
CA LEU A 286 23.59 0.68 -1.69
C LEU A 286 23.63 -0.80 -2.09
N VAL A 287 23.12 -1.16 -3.28
CA VAL A 287 23.23 -2.54 -3.82
C VAL A 287 24.69 -2.93 -4.05
N ASN A 288 25.54 -2.01 -4.52
CA ASN A 288 26.96 -2.29 -4.70
C ASN A 288 27.65 -2.52 -3.34
N ASP A 289 27.35 -1.70 -2.32
CA ASP A 289 27.88 -1.86 -0.97
C ASP A 289 27.45 -3.24 -0.39
N VAL A 290 26.17 -3.60 -0.57
CA VAL A 290 25.65 -4.92 -0.15
C VAL A 290 26.33 -6.09 -0.84
N LEU A 291 26.59 -5.98 -2.14
CA LEU A 291 27.28 -7.03 -2.91
C LEU A 291 28.76 -7.17 -2.57
N GLU A 292 29.41 -6.05 -2.20
CA GLU A 292 30.81 -6.03 -1.83
C GLU A 292 31.05 -6.64 -0.44
N TYR A 293 30.18 -6.36 0.51
CA TYR A 293 30.34 -6.76 1.93
C TYR A 293 29.44 -7.91 2.39
N GLU A 294 28.50 -8.37 1.55
CA GLU A 294 27.53 -9.44 1.85
C GLU A 294 26.78 -9.25 3.18
N ILE A 295 26.31 -8.04 3.43
CA ILE A 295 25.81 -7.57 4.73
C ILE A 295 24.31 -7.81 4.97
N VAL A 296 23.53 -8.14 3.93
CA VAL A 296 22.08 -8.34 4.05
C VAL A 296 21.57 -9.31 2.99
N ASP A 297 20.57 -10.12 3.32
CA ASP A 297 19.93 -11.04 2.38
C ASP A 297 18.96 -10.33 1.44
N SER A 298 18.14 -9.45 2.00
CA SER A 298 17.25 -8.60 1.22
C SER A 298 16.99 -7.26 1.90
N PHE A 299 16.72 -6.24 1.09
CA PHE A 299 16.18 -4.97 1.53
C PHE A 299 15.28 -4.35 0.47
N SER A 300 14.37 -3.53 0.90
CA SER A 300 13.55 -2.69 0.02
C SER A 300 13.31 -1.32 0.64
N HIS A 301 13.46 -0.26 -0.15
CA HIS A 301 13.02 1.07 0.23
C HIS A 301 11.56 1.26 -0.16
N PHE A 302 10.81 1.93 0.69
CA PHE A 302 9.39 2.19 0.49
C PHE A 302 9.04 3.68 0.71
N SER A 303 7.95 4.09 0.10
CA SER A 303 7.30 5.39 0.32
C SER A 303 5.80 5.15 0.42
N ASN A 304 5.32 4.89 1.64
CA ASN A 304 3.91 4.66 1.93
C ASN A 304 3.25 6.00 2.23
N SER A 305 2.23 6.35 1.46
CA SER A 305 1.54 7.62 1.60
C SER A 305 0.09 7.40 2.03
N TYR A 306 -0.35 8.17 3.01
CA TYR A 306 -1.68 8.18 3.56
C TYR A 306 -2.34 9.54 3.32
N LYS A 307 -3.58 9.72 3.74
CA LYS A 307 -4.33 10.94 3.52
C LYS A 307 -3.65 12.21 4.05
N ASN A 308 -3.08 12.14 5.27
CA ASN A 308 -2.52 13.31 5.96
C ASN A 308 -1.01 13.25 6.13
N THR A 309 -0.39 12.07 6.09
CA THR A 309 1.03 11.84 6.34
C THR A 309 1.52 10.63 5.55
N GLY A 310 2.74 10.17 5.77
CA GLY A 310 3.29 8.97 5.18
C GLY A 310 4.44 8.39 6.00
N LEU A 311 4.96 7.27 5.52
CA LEU A 311 6.22 6.68 5.99
C LEU A 311 7.16 6.51 4.80
N TRP A 312 8.40 6.97 4.97
CA TRP A 312 9.47 6.78 4.01
C TRP A 312 10.65 6.12 4.69
N GLY A 313 11.12 5.00 4.16
CA GLY A 313 12.16 4.25 4.82
C GLY A 313 12.58 3.00 4.10
N PHE A 314 13.21 2.09 4.84
CA PHE A 314 13.57 0.76 4.34
C PHE A 314 13.12 -0.34 5.30
N ALA A 315 12.91 -1.52 4.74
CA ALA A 315 12.80 -2.79 5.46
C ALA A 315 13.91 -3.72 4.98
N ALA A 316 14.49 -4.49 5.89
CA ALA A 316 15.59 -5.40 5.60
C ALA A 316 15.46 -6.71 6.36
N GLU A 317 16.06 -7.77 5.82
CA GLU A 317 16.21 -9.05 6.51
C GLU A 317 17.60 -9.63 6.27
N SER A 318 18.17 -10.29 7.28
CA SER A 318 19.48 -10.91 7.16
C SER A 318 19.60 -12.18 8.01
N THR A 319 20.24 -13.20 7.43
CA THR A 319 20.78 -14.35 8.17
C THR A 319 22.14 -14.05 8.77
N ASN A 320 22.85 -13.07 8.23
CA ASN A 320 24.13 -12.60 8.76
C ASN A 320 23.92 -11.55 9.86
N ILE A 321 23.64 -12.02 11.05
CA ILE A 321 23.31 -11.18 12.22
C ILE A 321 24.47 -10.29 12.69
N ALA A 322 25.72 -10.65 12.36
CA ALA A 322 26.88 -9.87 12.76
C ALA A 322 27.02 -8.54 12.01
N ASN A 323 26.33 -8.37 10.86
CA ASN A 323 26.49 -7.21 9.97
C ASN A 323 25.20 -6.37 9.86
N ILE A 324 24.25 -6.52 10.78
CA ILE A 324 22.99 -5.75 10.80
C ILE A 324 23.26 -4.25 11.00
N ASP A 325 24.18 -3.93 11.87
CA ASP A 325 24.65 -2.57 12.14
C ASP A 325 25.36 -1.96 10.92
N GLU A 326 26.20 -2.73 10.22
CA GLU A 326 26.85 -2.28 8.99
C GLU A 326 25.85 -1.93 7.90
N PHE A 327 24.86 -2.80 7.64
CA PHE A 327 23.82 -2.47 6.66
C PHE A 327 23.07 -1.19 7.05
N THR A 328 22.66 -1.08 8.31
CA THR A 328 21.97 0.12 8.82
C THR A 328 22.84 1.37 8.65
N HIS A 329 24.14 1.27 8.97
CA HIS A 329 25.10 2.35 8.75
C HIS A 329 25.17 2.77 7.27
N PHE A 330 25.34 1.82 6.34
CA PHE A 330 25.39 2.11 4.90
C PHE A 330 24.09 2.72 4.38
N ALA A 331 22.93 2.22 4.83
CA ALA A 331 21.63 2.77 4.46
C ALA A 331 21.49 4.23 4.89
N LEU A 332 21.78 4.55 6.16
CA LEU A 332 21.73 5.91 6.68
C LEU A 332 22.75 6.82 6.00
N LYS A 333 23.97 6.33 5.71
CA LYS A 333 24.97 7.06 4.93
C LYS A 333 24.46 7.42 3.54
N GLN A 334 23.79 6.50 2.88
CA GLN A 334 23.19 6.78 1.58
C GLN A 334 22.00 7.75 1.68
N TRP A 335 21.21 7.73 2.77
CA TRP A 335 20.17 8.73 3.04
C TRP A 335 20.75 10.13 3.17
N ASN A 336 21.81 10.28 3.96
CA ASN A 336 22.52 11.55 4.09
C ASN A 336 23.12 12.02 2.75
N ARG A 337 23.59 11.09 1.92
CA ARG A 337 24.09 11.41 0.57
C ARG A 337 23.01 11.99 -0.33
N LEU A 338 21.74 11.61 -0.19
CA LEU A 338 20.63 12.23 -0.96
C LEU A 338 20.61 13.74 -0.80
N THR A 339 20.92 14.26 0.38
CA THR A 339 20.85 15.70 0.67
C THR A 339 21.93 16.51 -0.03
N VAL A 340 23.06 15.86 -0.38
CA VAL A 340 24.27 16.56 -0.88
C VAL A 340 24.63 16.18 -2.30
N SER A 341 24.70 14.89 -2.63
CA SER A 341 25.44 14.42 -3.80
C SER A 341 24.70 13.42 -4.69
N VAL A 342 23.37 13.33 -4.60
CA VAL A 342 22.59 12.56 -5.58
C VAL A 342 22.78 13.16 -6.98
N THR A 343 22.99 12.31 -7.97
CA THR A 343 23.27 12.70 -9.35
C THR A 343 22.01 12.64 -10.23
N GLU A 344 22.00 13.43 -11.31
CA GLU A 344 20.92 13.36 -12.31
C GLU A 344 20.77 11.96 -12.93
N LEU A 345 21.85 11.22 -13.07
CA LEU A 345 21.82 9.84 -13.59
C LEU A 345 21.09 8.88 -12.65
N GLU A 346 21.34 8.98 -11.33
CA GLU A 346 20.66 8.18 -10.32
C GLU A 346 19.16 8.50 -10.30
N VAL A 347 18.82 9.79 -10.35
CA VAL A 347 17.42 10.23 -10.40
C VAL A 347 16.75 9.79 -11.70
N ALA A 348 17.42 9.90 -12.85
CA ALA A 348 16.89 9.41 -14.12
C ALA A 348 16.59 7.91 -14.09
N ARG A 349 17.48 7.10 -13.51
CA ARG A 349 17.25 5.66 -13.31
C ARG A 349 16.06 5.41 -12.38
N ALA A 350 15.98 6.11 -11.24
CA ALA A 350 14.92 5.98 -10.27
C ALA A 350 13.55 6.34 -10.88
N LYS A 351 13.48 7.37 -11.72
CA LYS A 351 12.27 7.73 -12.47
C LYS A 351 11.80 6.61 -13.39
N GLN A 352 12.70 5.95 -14.10
CA GLN A 352 12.32 4.83 -14.98
C GLN A 352 11.86 3.62 -14.17
N ALA A 353 12.51 3.32 -13.03
CA ALA A 353 12.08 2.26 -12.12
C ALA A 353 10.67 2.53 -11.56
N LEU A 354 10.41 3.76 -11.09
CA LEU A 354 9.09 4.15 -10.59
C LEU A 354 8.00 4.08 -11.68
N LYS A 355 8.30 4.51 -12.91
CA LYS A 355 7.34 4.39 -14.02
C LYS A 355 7.00 2.94 -14.34
N LEU A 356 8.00 2.06 -14.31
CA LEU A 356 7.81 0.62 -14.50
C LEU A 356 6.96 0.03 -13.36
N GLU A 357 7.25 0.40 -12.12
CA GLU A 357 6.49 -0.01 -10.94
C GLU A 357 5.02 0.41 -11.06
N ILE A 358 4.74 1.68 -11.36
CA ILE A 358 3.37 2.19 -11.55
C ILE A 358 2.66 1.46 -12.67
N ALA A 359 3.31 1.24 -13.82
CA ALA A 359 2.71 0.56 -14.96
C ALA A 359 2.46 -0.94 -14.70
N SER A 360 3.29 -1.60 -13.91
CA SER A 360 3.14 -3.03 -13.58
C SER A 360 2.11 -3.27 -12.47
N ASN A 361 1.96 -2.34 -11.54
CA ASN A 361 1.05 -2.43 -10.39
C ASN A 361 -0.29 -1.71 -10.61
N GLU A 362 -0.69 -1.52 -11.86
CA GLU A 362 -1.95 -0.87 -12.23
C GLU A 362 -3.15 -1.79 -11.92
N SER A 363 -3.43 -2.01 -10.63
CA SER A 363 -4.57 -2.79 -10.17
C SER A 363 -5.74 -1.89 -9.75
N ILE A 364 -6.96 -2.46 -9.75
CA ILE A 364 -8.14 -1.75 -9.23
C ILE A 364 -7.98 -1.40 -7.76
N GLU A 365 -7.24 -2.20 -7.00
CA GLU A 365 -7.00 -2.02 -5.56
C GLU A 365 -6.08 -0.82 -5.29
N THR A 366 -5.01 -0.64 -6.07
CA THR A 366 -4.12 0.53 -5.96
C THR A 366 -4.83 1.81 -6.36
N LEU A 367 -5.64 1.77 -7.42
CA LEU A 367 -6.48 2.90 -7.82
C LEU A 367 -7.52 3.22 -6.74
N ALA A 368 -8.17 2.21 -6.22
CA ALA A 368 -9.18 2.35 -5.17
C ALA A 368 -8.60 2.96 -3.89
N GLY A 369 -7.44 2.48 -3.45
CA GLY A 369 -6.75 3.01 -2.28
C GLY A 369 -6.35 4.48 -2.44
N SER A 370 -5.79 4.85 -3.58
CA SER A 370 -5.42 6.24 -3.86
C SER A 370 -6.63 7.19 -3.87
N ILE A 371 -7.76 6.74 -4.44
CA ILE A 371 -9.01 7.53 -4.45
C ILE A 371 -9.57 7.68 -3.03
N ALA A 372 -9.59 6.61 -2.24
CA ALA A 372 -10.09 6.64 -0.86
C ALA A 372 -9.25 7.58 0.02
N ALA A 373 -7.94 7.62 -0.20
CA ALA A 373 -7.04 8.55 0.48
C ALA A 373 -7.15 10.00 -0.05
N GLY A 374 -7.94 10.25 -1.11
CA GLY A 374 -8.17 11.58 -1.66
C GLY A 374 -7.15 12.02 -2.72
N ALA A 375 -6.36 11.10 -3.25
CA ALA A 375 -5.44 11.41 -4.35
C ALA A 375 -6.19 11.81 -5.63
N PRO A 376 -5.62 12.70 -6.45
CA PRO A 376 -6.17 13.00 -7.75
C PRO A 376 -6.11 11.77 -8.68
N VAL A 377 -7.21 11.52 -9.39
CA VAL A 377 -7.28 10.41 -10.35
C VAL A 377 -6.65 10.86 -11.65
N LEU A 378 -5.41 10.49 -11.89
CA LEU A 378 -4.61 10.89 -13.05
C LEU A 378 -4.47 9.77 -14.07
N ALA A 379 -4.44 10.12 -15.36
CA ALA A 379 -4.04 9.19 -16.40
C ALA A 379 -2.56 8.77 -16.24
N LEU A 380 -2.19 7.60 -16.77
CA LEU A 380 -0.81 7.09 -16.65
C LEU A 380 0.22 8.05 -17.28
N GLU A 381 -0.12 8.65 -18.42
CA GLU A 381 0.71 9.63 -19.11
C GLU A 381 0.90 10.92 -18.28
N GLU A 382 -0.14 11.35 -17.56
CA GLU A 382 -0.07 12.52 -16.67
C GLU A 382 0.85 12.25 -15.48
N GLN A 383 0.74 11.05 -14.87
CA GLN A 383 1.64 10.63 -13.81
C GLN A 383 3.08 10.60 -14.29
N PHE A 384 3.35 10.02 -15.47
CA PHE A 384 4.68 10.00 -16.08
C PHE A 384 5.22 11.40 -16.37
N ALA A 385 4.37 12.30 -16.84
CA ALA A 385 4.77 13.70 -17.08
C ALA A 385 5.13 14.45 -15.78
N LEU A 386 4.48 14.13 -14.67
CA LEU A 386 4.84 14.67 -13.35
C LEU A 386 6.20 14.11 -12.87
N ILE A 387 6.41 12.80 -13.02
CA ILE A 387 7.67 12.16 -12.66
C ILE A 387 8.83 12.70 -13.51
N ASP A 388 8.62 12.94 -14.81
CA ASP A 388 9.67 13.46 -15.70
C ASP A 388 10.17 14.85 -15.33
N LYS A 389 9.37 15.66 -14.68
CA LYS A 389 9.75 17.01 -14.24
C LYS A 389 10.70 17.03 -13.05
N ILE A 390 10.78 15.94 -12.28
CA ILE A 390 11.59 15.87 -11.06
C ILE A 390 13.07 15.92 -11.41
N THR A 391 13.83 16.77 -10.72
CA THR A 391 15.27 16.95 -10.87
C THR A 391 16.03 16.44 -9.65
N ALA A 392 17.35 16.29 -9.75
CA ALA A 392 18.18 15.97 -8.60
C ALA A 392 18.14 17.06 -7.53
N SER A 393 17.90 18.32 -7.91
CA SER A 393 17.72 19.41 -6.95
C SER A 393 16.45 19.25 -6.12
N ASP A 394 15.35 18.81 -6.72
CA ASP A 394 14.09 18.56 -6.01
C ASP A 394 14.27 17.44 -4.97
N VAL A 395 14.94 16.36 -5.35
CA VAL A 395 15.25 15.24 -4.45
C VAL A 395 16.15 15.70 -3.29
N LYS A 396 17.18 16.53 -3.56
CA LYS A 396 18.07 17.06 -2.50
C LYS A 396 17.32 17.95 -1.52
N ASN A 397 16.48 18.86 -2.03
CA ASN A 397 15.71 19.79 -1.20
C ASN A 397 14.74 19.01 -0.32
N TRP A 398 14.00 18.06 -0.90
CA TRP A 398 13.10 17.18 -0.17
C TRP A 398 13.84 16.38 0.91
N ALA A 399 14.95 15.74 0.56
CA ALA A 399 15.74 14.96 1.52
C ALA A 399 16.32 15.83 2.65
N SER A 400 16.69 17.07 2.36
CA SER A 400 17.17 18.02 3.39
C SER A 400 16.06 18.44 4.35
N GLU A 401 14.82 18.46 3.91
CA GLU A 401 13.65 18.82 4.74
C GLU A 401 13.08 17.62 5.51
N LYS A 402 12.95 16.44 4.86
CA LYS A 402 12.21 15.30 5.38
C LYS A 402 13.07 14.14 5.88
N VAL A 403 14.36 14.11 5.55
CA VAL A 403 15.26 13.03 5.97
C VAL A 403 16.37 13.53 6.89
N TRP A 404 17.01 14.66 6.53
CA TRP A 404 18.12 15.20 7.30
C TRP A 404 17.71 15.65 8.69
N ASP A 405 18.38 15.09 9.71
CA ASP A 405 18.18 15.45 11.13
C ASP A 405 16.73 15.27 11.63
N GLN A 406 15.97 14.36 10.99
CA GLN A 406 14.60 14.05 11.40
C GLN A 406 14.57 12.90 12.40
N ASP A 407 13.49 12.84 13.18
CA ASP A 407 13.20 11.71 14.05
C ASP A 407 12.89 10.45 13.23
N VAL A 408 13.25 9.31 13.80
CA VAL A 408 13.10 8.01 13.14
C VAL A 408 12.12 7.11 13.89
N ALA A 409 11.43 6.26 13.18
CA ALA A 409 10.75 5.10 13.74
C ALA A 409 11.56 3.85 13.42
N VAL A 410 11.75 2.99 14.42
CA VAL A 410 12.54 1.77 14.29
C VAL A 410 11.70 0.59 14.78
N ALA A 411 11.63 -0.47 13.99
CA ALA A 411 11.02 -1.73 14.39
C ALA A 411 11.93 -2.89 14.03
N GLY A 412 11.99 -3.90 14.90
CA GLY A 412 12.80 -5.10 14.62
C GLY A 412 12.35 -6.32 15.41
N THR A 413 12.53 -7.50 14.81
CA THR A 413 12.27 -8.79 15.43
C THR A 413 13.32 -9.82 15.02
N GLY A 414 13.41 -10.91 15.79
CA GLY A 414 14.40 -11.97 15.60
C GLY A 414 15.75 -11.65 16.24
N GLN A 415 16.82 -12.09 15.60
CA GLN A 415 18.18 -11.97 16.13
C GLN A 415 18.75 -10.55 15.90
N ILE A 416 18.16 -9.56 16.54
CA ILE A 416 18.45 -8.13 16.35
C ILE A 416 19.43 -7.53 17.37
N GLU A 417 20.22 -8.35 18.06
CA GLU A 417 21.18 -7.84 19.08
C GLU A 417 22.19 -6.84 18.50
N GLY A 418 22.65 -7.06 17.25
CA GLY A 418 23.61 -6.18 16.58
C GLY A 418 23.00 -4.87 16.04
N LEU A 419 21.67 -4.70 16.10
CA LEU A 419 21.06 -3.47 15.59
C LEU A 419 21.41 -2.28 16.50
N PHE A 420 21.92 -1.19 15.92
CA PHE A 420 22.20 0.05 16.65
C PHE A 420 21.01 0.50 17.49
N ASP A 421 21.28 1.04 18.67
CA ASP A 421 20.25 1.65 19.50
C ASP A 421 19.62 2.89 18.82
N TYR A 422 18.45 3.28 19.30
CA TYR A 422 17.71 4.42 18.77
C TYR A 422 18.53 5.71 18.74
N VAL A 423 19.29 5.99 19.82
CA VAL A 423 20.07 7.22 19.95
C VAL A 423 21.18 7.24 18.89
N LYS A 424 21.84 6.12 18.64
CA LYS A 424 22.87 6.00 17.60
C LYS A 424 22.28 6.21 16.21
N ILE A 425 21.16 5.56 15.89
CA ILE A 425 20.46 5.73 14.60
C ILE A 425 20.03 7.20 14.43
N ARG A 426 19.42 7.80 15.44
CA ARG A 426 18.98 9.20 15.42
C ARG A 426 20.14 10.18 15.24
N ASN A 427 21.27 9.95 15.91
CA ASN A 427 22.46 10.77 15.75
C ASN A 427 23.07 10.64 14.35
N ASP A 428 23.08 9.43 13.78
CA ASP A 428 23.60 9.19 12.45
C ASP A 428 22.80 9.93 11.36
N MET A 429 21.53 10.29 11.62
CA MET A 429 20.71 11.09 10.69
C MET A 429 21.29 12.50 10.45
N SER A 430 22.10 13.05 11.34
CA SER A 430 22.72 14.38 11.20
C SER A 430 24.23 14.37 11.03
N MET A 431 24.91 13.28 11.39
CA MET A 431 26.38 13.25 11.48
C MET A 431 27.11 12.64 10.27
N MET A 432 26.42 11.95 9.37
CA MET A 432 27.05 11.18 8.28
C MET A 432 27.16 11.94 6.94
N ARG A 433 27.33 13.25 6.94
CA ARG A 433 27.47 14.03 5.69
C ARG A 433 28.80 13.80 4.94
N TRP A 434 29.71 12.99 5.48
CA TRP A 434 31.08 12.79 4.97
C TRP A 434 31.32 11.44 4.34
#